data_3c9cff44a2e16d036a80e85034fb68ca
#
_entry.id   3c9cff44a2e16d036a80e85034fb68ca
#
_cell.length_a   1.000
_cell.length_b   1.000
_cell.length_c   1.000
_cell.angle_alpha   90.00
_cell.angle_beta   90.00
_cell.angle_gamma   90.00
#
_symmetry.space_group_name_H-M   'P 1'
#
loop_
_entity.id
_entity.type
_entity.pdbx_description
1 polymer ?
#
loop_
_entity_poly.entity_id
_entity_poly.type
_entity_poly.pdbx_seq_one_letter_code
_entity_poly.pdbx_strand_id
1 'polypeptide(L)'
;MPEINPLAVIAECIEKAKATTDQELISDYIAEALGVLQIDNTEDDAFHMLGSAIVDAVADDEEHSASLFDVWIELEEQRKLS
;
A
#
# COMPACT_ATOMS: atom_id res chain seq x y z
N MET A 1 25.59 -0.91 9.92
CA MET A 1 24.41 -0.24 9.36
C MET A 1 23.24 -1.19 9.40
N PRO A 2 22.15 -0.78 10.03
CA PRO A 2 20.97 -1.63 9.98
C PRO A 2 20.46 -1.70 8.54
N GLU A 3 20.19 -2.89 8.08
CA GLU A 3 19.56 -3.09 6.78
C GLU A 3 18.12 -2.64 6.87
N ILE A 4 17.68 -1.89 5.86
CA ILE A 4 16.27 -1.52 5.77
C ILE A 4 15.51 -2.76 5.33
N ASN A 5 14.61 -3.23 6.19
CA ASN A 5 13.76 -4.36 5.85
C ASN A 5 12.56 -3.83 5.05
N PRO A 6 12.46 -4.16 3.75
CA PRO A 6 11.34 -3.67 2.93
C PRO A 6 9.98 -4.02 3.50
N LEU A 7 9.84 -5.20 4.08
CA LEU A 7 8.57 -5.63 4.68
C LEU A 7 8.18 -4.76 5.87
N ALA A 8 9.17 -4.32 6.67
CA ALA A 8 8.92 -3.42 7.79
C ALA A 8 8.46 -2.04 7.32
N VAL A 9 9.09 -1.51 6.26
CA VAL A 9 8.72 -0.22 5.68
C VAL A 9 7.29 -0.28 5.13
N ILE A 10 6.95 -1.35 4.42
CA ILE A 10 5.62 -1.55 3.87
C ILE A 10 4.57 -1.63 4.98
N ALA A 11 4.85 -2.40 6.03
CA ALA A 11 3.94 -2.52 7.17
C ALA A 11 3.71 -1.16 7.84
N GLU A 12 4.77 -0.37 8.01
CA GLU A 12 4.66 0.97 8.57
C GLU A 12 3.82 1.89 7.70
N CYS A 13 4.04 1.87 6.39
CA CYS A 13 3.25 2.67 5.44
C CYS A 13 1.76 2.31 5.51
N ILE A 14 1.45 1.02 5.56
CA ILE A 14 0.07 0.55 5.66
C ILE A 14 -0.57 0.99 6.97
N GLU A 15 0.15 0.88 8.08
CA GLU A 15 -0.35 1.33 9.39
C GLU A 15 -0.65 2.83 9.40
N LYS A 16 0.23 3.63 8.83
CA LYS A 16 0.03 5.08 8.71
C LYS A 16 -1.17 5.40 7.81
N ALA A 17 -1.30 4.69 6.71
CA ALA A 17 -2.42 4.88 5.79
C ALA A 17 -3.76 4.53 6.43
N LYS A 18 -3.79 3.49 7.26
CA LYS A 18 -4.99 3.11 8.01
C LYS A 18 -5.38 4.17 9.05
N ALA A 19 -4.40 4.87 9.59
CA ALA A 19 -4.61 5.86 10.65
C ALA A 19 -5.16 7.19 10.15
N THR A 20 -5.21 7.42 8.83
CA THR A 20 -5.70 8.65 8.25
C THR A 20 -6.87 8.41 7.30
N THR A 21 -7.76 9.40 7.17
CA THR A 21 -8.83 9.39 6.17
C THR A 21 -8.51 10.30 4.99
N ASP A 22 -7.36 10.96 5.02
CA ASP A 22 -6.93 11.85 3.93
C ASP A 22 -6.42 11.02 2.76
N GLN A 23 -7.16 11.04 1.65
CA GLN A 23 -6.85 10.25 0.47
C GLN A 23 -5.49 10.63 -0.15
N GLU A 24 -5.09 11.90 -0.08
CA GLU A 24 -3.77 12.31 -0.57
C GLU A 24 -2.64 11.66 0.23
N LEU A 25 -2.76 11.65 1.56
CA LEU A 25 -1.77 11.01 2.41
C LEU A 25 -1.73 9.50 2.19
N ILE A 26 -2.88 8.88 2.04
CA ILE A 26 -2.96 7.45 1.76
C ILE A 26 -2.26 7.12 0.43
N SER A 27 -2.51 7.91 -0.61
CA SER A 27 -1.84 7.74 -1.90
C SER A 27 -0.34 7.87 -1.79
N ASP A 28 0.14 8.84 -1.01
CA ASP A 28 1.58 9.04 -0.78
C ASP A 28 2.20 7.83 -0.08
N TYR A 29 1.55 7.30 0.94
CA TYR A 29 2.04 6.11 1.65
C TYR A 29 2.07 4.89 0.73
N ILE A 30 1.04 4.71 -0.08
CA ILE A 30 1.00 3.60 -1.05
C ILE A 30 2.14 3.74 -2.07
N ALA A 31 2.35 4.95 -2.59
CA ALA A 31 3.42 5.21 -3.55
C ALA A 31 4.80 4.92 -2.96
N GLU A 32 5.02 5.29 -1.70
CA GLU A 32 6.27 5.01 -0.99
C GLU A 32 6.49 3.50 -0.84
N ALA A 33 5.47 2.78 -0.40
CA ALA A 33 5.55 1.32 -0.25
C ALA A 33 5.80 0.64 -1.59
N LEU A 34 5.12 1.08 -2.63
CA LEU A 34 5.31 0.54 -3.98
C LEU A 34 6.74 0.77 -4.48
N GLY A 35 7.28 1.97 -4.25
CA GLY A 35 8.65 2.28 -4.62
C GLY A 35 9.67 1.37 -3.96
N VAL A 36 9.47 1.05 -2.67
CA VAL A 36 10.35 0.13 -1.95
C VAL A 36 10.30 -1.27 -2.57
N LEU A 37 9.11 -1.75 -2.91
CA LEU A 37 8.95 -3.07 -3.52
C LEU A 37 9.54 -3.15 -4.92
N GLN A 38 9.50 -2.07 -5.68
CA GLN A 38 10.01 -2.02 -7.04
C GLN A 38 11.53 -2.11 -7.12
N ILE A 39 12.24 -1.89 -6.03
CA ILE A 39 13.70 -2.01 -6.02
C ILE A 39 14.15 -3.42 -6.43
N ASP A 40 13.46 -4.44 -5.93
CA ASP A 40 13.83 -5.85 -6.17
C ASP A 40 12.83 -6.61 -7.04
N ASN A 41 11.76 -5.96 -7.49
CA ASN A 41 10.67 -6.63 -8.20
C ASN A 41 10.24 -5.81 -9.43
N THR A 42 9.57 -6.47 -10.36
CA THR A 42 8.93 -5.74 -11.47
C THR A 42 7.76 -4.92 -10.92
N GLU A 43 7.33 -3.92 -11.69
CA GLU A 43 6.20 -3.09 -11.29
C GLU A 43 4.96 -3.93 -11.03
N ASP A 44 4.68 -4.91 -11.89
CA ASP A 44 3.51 -5.79 -11.73
C ASP A 44 3.61 -6.63 -10.45
N ASP A 45 4.78 -7.20 -10.19
CA ASP A 45 4.99 -8.01 -9.00
C ASP A 45 4.88 -7.17 -7.73
N ALA A 46 5.50 -5.99 -7.73
CA ALA A 46 5.44 -5.07 -6.60
C ALA A 46 4.00 -4.66 -6.30
N PHE A 47 3.24 -4.33 -7.33
CA PHE A 47 1.85 -3.93 -7.19
C PHE A 47 1.00 -5.07 -6.61
N HIS A 48 1.22 -6.28 -7.09
CA HIS A 48 0.50 -7.46 -6.60
C HIS A 48 0.84 -7.77 -5.14
N MET A 49 2.11 -7.70 -4.77
CA MET A 49 2.54 -7.91 -3.39
C MET A 49 1.96 -6.86 -2.44
N LEU A 50 1.98 -5.61 -2.86
CA LEU A 50 1.41 -4.53 -2.05
C LEU A 50 -0.11 -4.71 -1.89
N GLY A 51 -0.80 -5.10 -2.95
CA GLY A 51 -2.22 -5.37 -2.92
C GLY A 51 -2.58 -6.45 -1.92
N SER A 52 -1.82 -7.54 -1.90
CA SER A 52 -2.02 -8.62 -0.93
C SER A 52 -1.84 -8.12 0.50
N ALA A 53 -0.82 -7.32 0.75
CA ALA A 53 -0.58 -6.76 2.08
C ALA A 53 -1.71 -5.83 2.52
N ILE A 54 -2.21 -5.00 1.61
CA ILE A 54 -3.32 -4.08 1.88
C ILE A 54 -4.61 -4.85 2.17
N VAL A 55 -4.91 -5.86 1.37
CA VAL A 55 -6.10 -6.69 1.58
C VAL A 55 -6.06 -7.38 2.94
N ASP A 56 -4.92 -7.92 3.32
CA ASP A 56 -4.75 -8.54 4.63
C ASP A 56 -4.94 -7.53 5.77
N ALA A 57 -4.39 -6.33 5.62
CA ALA A 57 -4.53 -5.27 6.62
C ALA A 57 -5.99 -4.80 6.74
N VAL A 58 -6.70 -4.68 5.62
CA VAL A 58 -8.12 -4.30 5.59
C VAL A 58 -8.98 -5.38 6.24
N ALA A 59 -8.66 -6.65 6.00
CA ALA A 59 -9.41 -7.76 6.58
C ALA A 59 -9.31 -7.78 8.11
N ASP A 60 -8.16 -7.36 8.66
CA ASP A 60 -7.96 -7.31 10.11
C ASP A 60 -8.70 -6.15 10.76
N ASP A 61 -8.96 -5.06 10.04
CA ASP A 61 -9.57 -3.86 10.60
C ASP A 61 -10.39 -3.12 9.52
N GLU A 62 -11.55 -3.68 9.20
CA GLU A 62 -12.43 -3.13 8.17
C GLU A 62 -12.93 -1.73 8.49
N GLU A 63 -13.18 -1.43 9.77
CA GLU A 63 -13.72 -0.15 10.18
C GLU A 63 -12.77 1.02 9.92
N HIS A 64 -11.49 0.84 10.28
CA HIS A 64 -10.51 1.92 10.20
C HIS A 64 -9.79 1.97 8.86
N SER A 65 -9.92 0.93 8.05
CA SER A 65 -9.19 0.81 6.79
C SER A 65 -10.04 1.03 5.54
N ALA A 66 -11.28 1.49 5.71
CA ALA A 66 -12.18 1.73 4.57
C ALA A 66 -11.59 2.73 3.57
N SER A 67 -11.00 3.82 4.07
CA SER A 67 -10.39 4.84 3.20
C SER A 67 -9.19 4.29 2.43
N LEU A 68 -8.37 3.50 3.10
CA LEU A 68 -7.23 2.83 2.46
C LEU A 68 -7.70 1.90 1.34
N PHE A 69 -8.72 1.12 1.61
CA PHE A 69 -9.26 0.19 0.62
C PHE A 69 -9.83 0.94 -0.60
N ASP A 70 -10.58 2.00 -0.37
CA ASP A 70 -11.14 2.83 -1.45
C ASP A 70 -10.05 3.40 -2.35
N VAL A 71 -8.98 3.95 -1.76
CA VAL A 71 -7.86 4.50 -2.53
C VAL A 71 -7.17 3.40 -3.32
N TRP A 72 -6.99 2.23 -2.71
CA TRP A 72 -6.34 1.10 -3.38
C TRP A 72 -7.15 0.62 -4.59
N ILE A 73 -8.47 0.49 -4.45
CA ILE A 73 -9.34 0.07 -5.56
C ILE A 73 -9.29 1.08 -6.69
N GLU A 74 -9.30 2.37 -6.37
CA GLU A 74 -9.19 3.42 -7.39
C GLU A 74 -7.87 3.32 -8.17
N LEU A 75 -6.77 3.07 -7.47
CA LEU A 75 -5.47 2.89 -8.11
C LEU A 75 -5.43 1.66 -9.01
N GLU A 76 -6.05 0.56 -8.60
CA GLU A 76 -6.18 -0.64 -9.42
C GLU A 76 -6.95 -0.36 -10.70
N GLU A 77 -8.06 0.36 -10.60
CA GLU A 77 -8.88 0.71 -11.77
C GLU A 77 -8.12 1.59 -12.74
N GLN A 78 -7.42 2.60 -12.25
CA GLN A 78 -6.59 3.47 -13.08
C GLN A 78 -5.52 2.68 -13.82
N ARG A 79 -4.92 1.73 -13.15
CA ARG A 79 -3.91 0.87 -13.74
C ARG A 79 -4.47 0.01 -14.87
N LYS A 80 -5.67 -0.52 -14.71
CA LYS A 80 -6.33 -1.32 -15.74
C LYS A 80 -6.69 -0.50 -16.97
N LEU A 81 -6.98 0.79 -16.79
CA LEU A 81 -7.34 1.69 -17.88
C LEU A 81 -6.13 2.20 -18.66
N SER A 82 -4.94 2.02 -18.13
CA SER A 82 -3.70 2.51 -18.77
C SER A 82 -3.20 1.58 -19.88
#